data_c3b849c32b3b88e414aeccfc72c9c883
#
_entry.id   c3b849c32b3b88e414aeccfc72c9c883
#
_cell.length_a   1.000
_cell.length_b   1.000
_cell.length_c   1.000
_cell.angle_alpha   90.00
_cell.angle_beta   90.00
_cell.angle_gamma   90.00
#
_symmetry.space_group_name_H-M   'P 1'
#
loop_
_entity.id
_entity.type
_entity.pdbx_description
1 polymer ?
#
loop_
_entity_poly.entity_id
_entity_poly.type
_entity_poly.pdbx_seq_one_letter_code
_entity_poly.pdbx_strand_id
1 'polypeptide(L)'
;MKKLAALLLASAVLTPTSLYAASLKVASDCTYPPFGFRDANGEVQGFDVDIARAVAKHMGRDAEIVCQAWDGMLPGLLAGKFDLISASMSITEERLKSINFSVPYRSSAARFVGPLASDAKPVSDDGTPNPDGVAGKTIGIQRSSTYAKFITEKYPDAKIAEYDKVDNMILDLEAGRVDLLFAGPIKLDNDFLSKPEGKGFKFVGPEIDDVAYFGPGIGIGLRKTDDKLLKDLDKALNEIFKDGTFQSINAKYWTFSVLPSNAIKSAN
;
A
#
# COMPACT_ATOMS: atom_id res chain seq x y z
N MET A 1 50.71 56.38 37.76
CA MET A 1 50.03 56.12 36.47
C MET A 1 49.62 54.65 36.46
N LYS A 2 48.34 54.37 36.80
CA LYS A 2 47.76 52.98 36.91
C LYS A 2 47.08 52.64 35.60
N LYS A 3 47.55 51.61 34.87
CA LYS A 3 46.90 51.10 33.64
C LYS A 3 45.88 50.09 34.06
N LEU A 4 44.55 50.36 33.87
CA LEU A 4 43.51 49.42 33.95
C LEU A 4 43.47 48.60 32.66
N ALA A 5 43.64 47.29 32.78
CA ALA A 5 43.37 46.32 31.68
C ALA A 5 41.93 45.87 31.78
N ALA A 6 41.09 46.20 30.79
CA ALA A 6 39.73 45.71 30.65
C ALA A 6 39.73 44.33 30.00
N LEU A 7 39.27 43.29 30.72
CA LEU A 7 39.11 41.94 30.23
C LEU A 7 37.69 41.83 29.60
N LEU A 8 37.64 41.77 28.28
CA LEU A 8 36.39 41.48 27.53
C LEU A 8 36.13 39.96 27.56
N LEU A 9 35.15 39.53 28.36
CA LEU A 9 34.61 38.18 28.28
C LEU A 9 33.68 38.08 27.05
N ALA A 10 34.13 37.40 26.01
CA ALA A 10 33.29 37.03 24.87
C ALA A 10 32.42 35.83 25.28
N SER A 11 31.15 36.05 25.57
CA SER A 11 30.16 34.99 25.79
C SER A 11 29.80 34.36 24.44
N ALA A 12 30.34 33.17 24.16
CA ALA A 12 29.93 32.36 23.01
C ALA A 12 28.48 31.85 23.24
N VAL A 13 27.52 32.43 22.53
CA VAL A 13 26.15 31.94 22.47
C VAL A 13 26.16 30.69 21.61
N LEU A 14 26.17 29.50 22.24
CA LEU A 14 25.88 28.22 21.57
C LEU A 14 24.40 28.21 21.19
N THR A 15 24.10 28.56 19.94
CA THR A 15 22.79 28.27 19.35
C THR A 15 22.67 26.77 19.19
N PRO A 16 21.62 26.12 19.75
CA PRO A 16 21.39 24.72 19.47
C PRO A 16 21.04 24.55 17.98
N THR A 17 21.98 24.03 17.19
CA THR A 17 21.67 23.53 15.86
C THR A 17 20.78 22.32 16.07
N SER A 18 19.46 22.46 15.85
CA SER A 18 18.57 21.33 15.66
C SER A 18 19.13 20.49 14.51
N LEU A 19 19.74 19.35 14.85
CA LEU A 19 20.05 18.32 13.86
C LEU A 19 18.70 17.79 13.35
N TYR A 20 18.17 18.42 12.32
CA TYR A 20 17.00 17.88 11.60
C TYR A 20 17.45 16.56 10.99
N ALA A 21 16.86 15.45 11.44
CA ALA A 21 17.18 14.15 10.86
C ALA A 21 16.79 14.16 9.38
N ALA A 22 17.65 13.62 8.51
CA ALA A 22 17.41 13.60 7.08
C ALA A 22 16.02 13.02 6.75
N SER A 23 15.33 13.57 5.75
CA SER A 23 14.02 13.08 5.31
C SER A 23 14.08 11.59 4.92
N LEU A 24 12.97 10.88 5.11
CA LEU A 24 12.80 9.52 4.64
C LEU A 24 12.31 9.55 3.20
N LYS A 25 13.03 8.92 2.29
CA LYS A 25 12.55 8.70 0.93
C LYS A 25 11.60 7.52 0.93
N VAL A 26 10.33 7.77 0.62
CA VAL A 26 9.26 6.77 0.64
C VAL A 26 8.69 6.58 -0.75
N ALA A 27 8.87 5.38 -1.32
CA ALA A 27 8.26 5.05 -2.60
C ALA A 27 6.76 4.79 -2.45
N SER A 28 5.97 5.36 -3.36
CA SER A 28 4.54 5.11 -3.49
C SER A 28 4.16 4.97 -4.97
N ASP A 29 3.14 4.15 -5.25
CA ASP A 29 2.55 4.08 -6.58
C ASP A 29 1.59 5.26 -6.75
N CYS A 30 2.05 6.29 -7.46
CA CYS A 30 1.27 7.52 -7.66
C CYS A 30 0.16 7.37 -8.72
N THR A 31 -0.21 6.15 -9.08
CA THR A 31 -1.30 5.80 -10.01
C THR A 31 -2.32 4.83 -9.39
N TYR A 32 -2.35 4.73 -8.05
CA TYR A 32 -3.15 3.75 -7.33
C TYR A 32 -4.09 4.40 -6.29
N PRO A 33 -5.08 5.25 -6.72
CA PRO A 33 -6.05 5.81 -5.77
C PRO A 33 -6.93 4.72 -5.13
N PRO A 34 -7.42 4.91 -3.90
CA PRO A 34 -7.22 6.07 -3.05
C PRO A 34 -5.95 5.96 -2.17
N PHE A 35 -5.04 5.02 -2.45
CA PHE A 35 -3.88 4.71 -1.61
C PHE A 35 -2.66 5.60 -1.89
N GLY A 36 -2.31 5.81 -3.17
CA GLY A 36 -1.26 6.71 -3.62
C GLY A 36 -1.58 7.23 -5.02
N PHE A 37 -1.73 8.54 -5.19
CA PHE A 37 -2.09 9.15 -6.47
C PHE A 37 -1.68 10.62 -6.54
N ARG A 38 -1.67 11.16 -7.75
CA ARG A 38 -1.55 12.61 -7.95
C ARG A 38 -2.93 13.22 -8.10
N ASP A 39 -3.16 14.31 -7.36
CA ASP A 39 -4.38 15.11 -7.55
C ASP A 39 -4.32 15.98 -8.82
N ALA A 40 -5.36 16.79 -9.04
CA ALA A 40 -5.44 17.69 -10.19
C ALA A 40 -4.36 18.78 -10.22
N ASN A 41 -3.73 19.08 -9.07
CA ASN A 41 -2.63 20.03 -8.95
C ASN A 41 -1.25 19.36 -9.12
N GLY A 42 -1.22 18.03 -9.28
CA GLY A 42 0.00 17.23 -9.36
C GLY A 42 0.58 16.83 -8.01
N GLU A 43 -0.06 17.20 -6.89
CA GLU A 43 0.36 16.84 -5.54
C GLU A 43 0.11 15.36 -5.26
N VAL A 44 1.09 14.71 -4.63
CA VAL A 44 0.96 13.30 -4.28
C VAL A 44 0.15 13.15 -2.99
N GLN A 45 -0.96 12.41 -3.06
CA GLN A 45 -1.89 12.15 -1.98
C GLN A 45 -2.23 10.66 -1.90
N GLY A 46 -3.01 10.29 -0.88
CA GLY A 46 -3.58 8.95 -0.70
C GLY A 46 -3.33 8.41 0.70
N PHE A 47 -4.07 7.35 1.03
CA PHE A 47 -4.04 6.76 2.36
C PHE A 47 -2.64 6.28 2.76
N ASP A 48 -1.94 5.53 1.88
CA ASP A 48 -0.59 5.02 2.15
C ASP A 48 0.42 6.17 2.28
N VAL A 49 0.22 7.26 1.52
CA VAL A 49 1.05 8.48 1.57
C VAL A 49 0.84 9.22 2.89
N ASP A 50 -0.43 9.34 3.34
CA ASP A 50 -0.77 9.99 4.61
C ASP A 50 -0.22 9.19 5.80
N ILE A 51 -0.30 7.86 5.77
CA ILE A 51 0.33 6.97 6.77
C ILE A 51 1.84 7.18 6.80
N ALA A 52 2.51 7.18 5.64
CA ALA A 52 3.96 7.38 5.56
C ALA A 52 4.38 8.74 6.15
N ARG A 53 3.64 9.82 5.83
CA ARG A 53 3.89 11.16 6.38
C ARG A 53 3.68 11.22 7.89
N ALA A 54 2.60 10.61 8.39
CA ALA A 54 2.31 10.57 9.81
C ALA A 54 3.39 9.81 10.60
N VAL A 55 3.81 8.66 10.09
CA VAL A 55 4.87 7.85 10.69
C VAL A 55 6.20 8.60 10.69
N ALA A 56 6.61 9.20 9.57
CA ALA A 56 7.83 10.00 9.50
C ALA A 56 7.81 11.13 10.53
N LYS A 57 6.68 11.84 10.66
CA LYS A 57 6.49 12.92 11.64
C LYS A 57 6.65 12.42 13.08
N HIS A 58 6.09 11.25 13.44
CA HIS A 58 6.28 10.64 14.76
C HIS A 58 7.72 10.21 15.04
N MET A 59 8.48 9.94 13.97
CA MET A 59 9.92 9.69 14.05
C MET A 59 10.76 10.98 14.08
N GLY A 60 10.13 12.18 14.10
CA GLY A 60 10.83 13.47 14.04
C GLY A 60 11.51 13.76 12.68
N ARG A 61 10.97 13.19 11.59
CA ARG A 61 11.49 13.29 10.21
C ARG A 61 10.39 13.73 9.25
N ASP A 62 10.77 14.20 8.08
CA ASP A 62 9.87 14.40 6.95
C ASP A 62 9.86 13.18 6.02
N ALA A 63 8.76 12.97 5.29
CA ALA A 63 8.66 11.99 4.23
C ALA A 63 8.77 12.69 2.87
N GLU A 64 9.80 12.35 2.10
CA GLU A 64 9.91 12.68 0.68
C GLU A 64 9.27 11.57 -0.13
N ILE A 65 8.12 11.83 -0.75
CA ILE A 65 7.41 10.81 -1.53
C ILE A 65 8.00 10.71 -2.93
N VAL A 66 8.48 9.50 -3.26
CA VAL A 66 9.05 9.15 -4.57
C VAL A 66 8.02 8.33 -5.34
N CYS A 67 7.52 8.86 -6.45
CA CYS A 67 6.64 8.10 -7.32
C CYS A 67 7.43 7.00 -8.06
N GLN A 68 7.05 5.77 -7.84
CA GLN A 68 7.69 4.59 -8.44
C GLN A 68 6.61 3.65 -8.99
N ALA A 69 6.75 3.22 -10.24
CA ALA A 69 5.89 2.18 -10.80
C ALA A 69 6.03 0.87 -10.02
N TRP A 70 4.93 0.13 -9.90
CA TRP A 70 4.82 -1.08 -9.07
C TRP A 70 5.96 -2.08 -9.28
N ASP A 71 6.26 -2.43 -10.54
CA ASP A 71 7.32 -3.39 -10.89
C ASP A 71 8.72 -2.97 -10.41
N GLY A 72 8.93 -1.68 -10.24
CA GLY A 72 10.20 -1.11 -9.79
C GLY A 72 10.34 -0.93 -8.27
N MET A 73 9.28 -1.22 -7.49
CA MET A 73 9.28 -0.97 -6.04
C MET A 73 10.36 -1.78 -5.33
N LEU A 74 10.31 -3.10 -5.44
CA LEU A 74 11.24 -3.99 -4.74
C LEU A 74 12.69 -3.84 -5.23
N PRO A 75 12.96 -3.85 -6.54
CA PRO A 75 14.31 -3.59 -7.05
C PRO A 75 14.85 -2.22 -6.66
N GLY A 76 14.01 -1.18 -6.64
CA GLY A 76 14.39 0.17 -6.24
C GLY A 76 14.79 0.28 -4.78
N LEU A 77 14.05 -0.38 -3.87
CA LEU A 77 14.38 -0.45 -2.45
C LEU A 77 15.73 -1.14 -2.23
N LEU A 78 15.92 -2.30 -2.87
CA LEU A 78 17.16 -3.07 -2.75
C LEU A 78 18.37 -2.33 -3.34
N ALA A 79 18.15 -1.52 -4.37
CA ALA A 79 19.17 -0.65 -4.94
C ALA A 79 19.40 0.67 -4.16
N GLY A 80 18.69 0.89 -3.05
CA GLY A 80 18.84 2.09 -2.21
C GLY A 80 18.31 3.39 -2.82
N LYS A 81 17.40 3.33 -3.81
CA LYS A 81 16.79 4.53 -4.41
C LYS A 81 15.87 5.25 -3.43
N PHE A 82 15.30 4.53 -2.49
CA PHE A 82 14.47 5.04 -1.40
C PHE A 82 14.65 4.16 -0.15
N ASP A 83 14.16 4.62 0.98
CA ASP A 83 14.34 3.97 2.28
C ASP A 83 13.17 3.05 2.63
N LEU A 84 11.96 3.42 2.22
CA LEU A 84 10.71 2.75 2.54
C LEU A 84 9.85 2.57 1.29
N ILE A 85 8.98 1.56 1.31
CA ILE A 85 7.86 1.38 0.37
C ILE A 85 6.56 1.50 1.15
N SER A 86 5.73 2.50 0.82
CA SER A 86 4.34 2.64 1.29
C SER A 86 3.42 2.70 0.08
N ALA A 87 3.02 1.51 -0.40
CA ALA A 87 2.36 1.33 -1.69
C ALA A 87 1.43 0.10 -1.70
N SER A 88 0.59 -0.05 -0.69
CA SER A 88 -0.35 -1.19 -0.56
C SER A 88 0.33 -2.57 -0.70
N MET A 89 1.56 -2.70 -0.23
CA MET A 89 2.34 -3.92 -0.39
C MET A 89 1.99 -4.95 0.68
N SER A 90 1.44 -6.10 0.26
CA SER A 90 1.12 -7.23 1.14
C SER A 90 2.37 -7.81 1.77
N ILE A 91 2.32 -8.11 3.07
CA ILE A 91 3.34 -8.82 3.81
C ILE A 91 3.23 -10.30 3.45
N THR A 92 4.14 -10.83 2.62
CA THR A 92 4.14 -12.24 2.24
C THR A 92 5.45 -12.91 2.64
N GLU A 93 5.40 -14.23 2.86
CA GLU A 93 6.61 -15.02 3.17
C GLU A 93 7.67 -14.90 2.08
N GLU A 94 7.26 -14.81 0.81
CA GLU A 94 8.17 -14.64 -0.31
C GLU A 94 8.91 -13.29 -0.24
N ARG A 95 8.19 -12.20 -0.01
CA ARG A 95 8.77 -10.87 0.13
C ARG A 95 9.63 -10.75 1.38
N LEU A 96 9.23 -11.40 2.48
CA LEU A 96 10.01 -11.47 3.72
C LEU A 96 11.37 -12.15 3.55
N LYS A 97 11.61 -12.93 2.50
CA LYS A 97 12.96 -13.46 2.19
C LYS A 97 13.93 -12.35 1.79
N SER A 98 13.44 -11.30 1.13
CA SER A 98 14.26 -10.23 0.53
C SER A 98 14.24 -8.92 1.30
N ILE A 99 13.11 -8.57 1.94
CA ILE A 99 12.90 -7.32 2.67
C ILE A 99 12.24 -7.58 4.03
N ASN A 100 12.27 -6.58 4.90
CA ASN A 100 11.47 -6.54 6.12
C ASN A 100 10.20 -5.71 5.89
N PHE A 101 9.23 -5.88 6.77
CA PHE A 101 8.00 -5.09 6.83
C PHE A 101 7.73 -4.60 8.23
N SER A 102 7.08 -3.47 8.34
CA SER A 102 6.46 -3.01 9.57
C SER A 102 5.32 -3.93 10.03
N VAL A 103 4.80 -3.71 11.22
CA VAL A 103 3.46 -4.21 11.60
C VAL A 103 2.43 -3.78 10.54
N PRO A 104 1.40 -4.62 10.28
CA PRO A 104 0.40 -4.27 9.26
C PRO A 104 -0.46 -3.09 9.70
N TYR A 105 -0.70 -2.16 8.77
CA TYR A 105 -1.55 -0.99 8.99
C TYR A 105 -2.89 -1.05 8.25
N ARG A 106 -3.10 -2.07 7.39
CA ARG A 106 -4.35 -2.30 6.66
C ARG A 106 -4.51 -3.79 6.35
N SER A 107 -5.79 -4.25 6.30
CA SER A 107 -6.12 -5.59 5.83
C SER A 107 -5.78 -5.77 4.36
N SER A 108 -5.53 -7.01 3.94
CA SER A 108 -5.27 -7.39 2.55
C SER A 108 -6.29 -8.42 2.11
N ALA A 109 -6.95 -8.16 0.98
CA ALA A 109 -7.94 -9.04 0.39
C ALA A 109 -8.03 -8.82 -1.12
N ALA A 110 -8.72 -9.72 -1.81
CA ALA A 110 -8.96 -9.65 -3.25
C ALA A 110 -10.42 -9.98 -3.59
N ARG A 111 -10.88 -9.49 -4.74
CA ARG A 111 -12.21 -9.80 -5.24
C ARG A 111 -12.26 -9.74 -6.76
N PHE A 112 -13.14 -10.55 -7.34
CA PHE A 112 -13.41 -10.47 -8.77
C PHE A 112 -14.42 -9.37 -9.08
N VAL A 113 -14.24 -8.72 -10.23
CA VAL A 113 -15.22 -7.82 -10.85
C VAL A 113 -15.48 -8.28 -12.28
N GLY A 114 -16.74 -8.22 -12.70
CA GLY A 114 -17.17 -8.56 -14.04
C GLY A 114 -18.48 -7.86 -14.41
N PRO A 115 -18.96 -8.02 -15.67
CA PRO A 115 -20.24 -7.48 -16.11
C PRO A 115 -21.42 -7.94 -15.25
N LEU A 116 -22.47 -7.13 -15.15
CA LEU A 116 -23.70 -7.51 -14.44
C LEU A 116 -24.31 -8.81 -14.97
N ALA A 117 -24.20 -9.07 -16.27
CA ALA A 117 -24.67 -10.27 -16.94
C ALA A 117 -23.71 -11.47 -16.82
N SER A 118 -22.57 -11.32 -16.14
CA SER A 118 -21.60 -12.41 -15.99
C SER A 118 -22.22 -13.59 -15.21
N ASP A 119 -22.08 -14.77 -15.77
CA ASP A 119 -22.43 -16.07 -15.21
C ASP A 119 -21.26 -16.75 -14.48
N ALA A 120 -20.09 -16.11 -14.48
CA ALA A 120 -18.88 -16.62 -13.83
C ALA A 120 -19.11 -16.86 -12.33
N LYS A 121 -18.59 -17.96 -11.85
CA LYS A 121 -18.59 -18.36 -10.43
C LYS A 121 -17.16 -18.67 -9.98
N PRO A 122 -16.30 -17.65 -9.88
CA PRO A 122 -14.88 -17.86 -9.57
C PRO A 122 -14.63 -18.45 -8.19
N VAL A 123 -15.61 -18.34 -7.29
CA VAL A 123 -15.54 -18.82 -5.91
C VAL A 123 -16.78 -19.68 -5.66
N SER A 124 -16.59 -20.83 -5.05
CA SER A 124 -17.67 -21.72 -4.62
C SER A 124 -18.42 -21.16 -3.41
N ASP A 125 -19.58 -21.74 -3.08
CA ASP A 125 -20.41 -21.29 -1.95
C ASP A 125 -19.71 -21.41 -0.58
N ASP A 126 -18.72 -22.31 -0.48
CA ASP A 126 -17.87 -22.49 0.72
C ASP A 126 -16.68 -21.53 0.79
N GLY A 127 -16.54 -20.60 -0.18
CA GLY A 127 -15.46 -19.64 -0.24
C GLY A 127 -14.17 -20.13 -0.91
N THR A 128 -14.15 -21.38 -1.42
CA THR A 128 -12.96 -21.91 -2.11
C THR A 128 -12.87 -21.45 -3.57
N PRO A 129 -11.64 -21.32 -4.14
CA PRO A 129 -11.47 -21.06 -5.57
C PRO A 129 -12.17 -22.12 -6.43
N ASN A 130 -12.89 -21.68 -7.45
CA ASN A 130 -13.62 -22.53 -8.40
C ASN A 130 -13.11 -22.30 -9.83
N PRO A 131 -12.03 -22.98 -10.28
CA PRO A 131 -11.47 -22.83 -11.62
C PRO A 131 -12.48 -23.10 -12.73
N ASP A 132 -13.32 -24.13 -12.58
CA ASP A 132 -14.34 -24.49 -13.58
C ASP A 132 -15.37 -23.36 -13.78
N GLY A 133 -15.64 -22.59 -12.73
CA GLY A 133 -16.56 -21.44 -12.78
C GLY A 133 -16.06 -20.24 -13.60
N VAL A 134 -14.82 -20.29 -14.08
CA VAL A 134 -14.20 -19.29 -14.97
C VAL A 134 -13.60 -19.91 -16.23
N ALA A 135 -13.98 -21.15 -16.55
CA ALA A 135 -13.47 -21.85 -17.73
C ALA A 135 -13.68 -21.03 -19.00
N GLY A 136 -12.60 -20.87 -19.78
CA GLY A 136 -12.59 -20.10 -21.02
C GLY A 136 -12.61 -18.57 -20.86
N LYS A 137 -12.77 -18.04 -19.64
CA LYS A 137 -12.74 -16.59 -19.36
C LYS A 137 -11.30 -16.06 -19.33
N THR A 138 -11.16 -14.80 -19.71
CA THR A 138 -9.90 -14.04 -19.58
C THR A 138 -9.96 -13.19 -18.31
N ILE A 139 -8.96 -13.36 -17.44
CA ILE A 139 -8.87 -12.62 -16.17
C ILE A 139 -7.75 -11.58 -16.27
N GLY A 140 -8.09 -10.30 -16.08
CA GLY A 140 -7.13 -9.19 -15.99
C GLY A 140 -6.53 -9.11 -14.59
N ILE A 141 -5.21 -9.03 -14.50
CA ILE A 141 -4.44 -8.91 -13.26
C ILE A 141 -3.30 -7.90 -13.40
N GLN A 142 -2.88 -7.30 -12.29
CA GLN A 142 -1.64 -6.52 -12.27
C GLN A 142 -0.45 -7.47 -12.10
N ARG A 143 0.53 -7.42 -13.04
CA ARG A 143 1.74 -8.25 -12.98
C ARG A 143 2.56 -7.98 -11.71
N SER A 144 3.39 -8.93 -11.31
CA SER A 144 4.25 -8.86 -10.12
C SER A 144 3.48 -8.63 -8.80
N SER A 145 2.16 -8.81 -8.81
CA SER A 145 1.31 -8.69 -7.62
C SER A 145 1.03 -10.05 -6.97
N THR A 146 0.56 -10.04 -5.74
CA THR A 146 0.03 -11.24 -5.06
C THR A 146 -1.21 -11.77 -5.75
N TYR A 147 -1.98 -10.91 -6.41
CA TYR A 147 -3.14 -11.27 -7.21
C TYR A 147 -2.76 -12.11 -8.43
N ALA A 148 -1.67 -11.72 -9.12
CA ALA A 148 -1.13 -12.49 -10.24
C ALA A 148 -0.75 -13.90 -9.80
N LYS A 149 0.01 -14.03 -8.70
CA LYS A 149 0.39 -15.33 -8.13
C LYS A 149 -0.82 -16.18 -7.79
N PHE A 150 -1.81 -15.61 -7.09
CA PHE A 150 -3.04 -16.32 -6.71
C PHE A 150 -3.78 -16.86 -7.94
N ILE A 151 -4.01 -16.04 -8.97
CA ILE A 151 -4.74 -16.48 -10.17
C ILE A 151 -3.94 -17.55 -10.91
N THR A 152 -2.63 -17.37 -11.09
CA THR A 152 -1.79 -18.36 -11.78
C THR A 152 -1.82 -19.72 -11.09
N GLU A 153 -1.81 -19.77 -9.76
CA GLU A 153 -1.76 -21.03 -9.01
C GLU A 153 -3.14 -21.65 -8.77
N LYS A 154 -4.18 -20.83 -8.59
CA LYS A 154 -5.54 -21.33 -8.26
C LYS A 154 -6.45 -21.51 -9.47
N TYR A 155 -6.13 -20.87 -10.60
CA TYR A 155 -6.91 -20.91 -11.84
C TYR A 155 -6.00 -21.24 -13.03
N PRO A 156 -5.35 -22.42 -13.04
CA PRO A 156 -4.28 -22.73 -14.01
C PRO A 156 -4.79 -22.78 -15.46
N ASP A 157 -6.07 -23.04 -15.70
CA ASP A 157 -6.67 -23.11 -17.03
C ASP A 157 -7.31 -21.78 -17.47
N ALA A 158 -7.27 -20.74 -16.64
CA ALA A 158 -7.78 -19.41 -16.99
C ALA A 158 -6.81 -18.72 -17.97
N LYS A 159 -7.37 -17.97 -18.93
CA LYS A 159 -6.58 -17.05 -19.74
C LYS A 159 -6.23 -15.82 -18.89
N ILE A 160 -4.95 -15.47 -18.80
CA ILE A 160 -4.48 -14.36 -17.99
C ILE A 160 -4.04 -13.22 -18.90
N ALA A 161 -4.58 -12.02 -18.64
CA ALA A 161 -4.12 -10.76 -19.23
C ALA A 161 -3.39 -9.93 -18.16
N GLU A 162 -2.09 -9.70 -18.36
CA GLU A 162 -1.24 -8.98 -17.39
C GLU A 162 -1.07 -7.52 -17.77
N TYR A 163 -1.20 -6.65 -16.78
CA TYR A 163 -1.12 -5.20 -16.91
C TYR A 163 -0.10 -4.60 -15.95
N ASP A 164 0.46 -3.45 -16.33
CA ASP A 164 1.32 -2.64 -15.46
C ASP A 164 0.51 -1.86 -14.40
N LYS A 165 -0.74 -1.49 -14.74
CA LYS A 165 -1.64 -0.68 -13.90
C LYS A 165 -3.04 -1.26 -13.88
N VAL A 166 -3.72 -1.11 -12.72
CA VAL A 166 -5.12 -1.49 -12.58
C VAL A 166 -6.05 -0.67 -13.49
N ASP A 167 -5.72 0.58 -13.74
CA ASP A 167 -6.51 1.44 -14.64
C ASP A 167 -6.60 0.86 -16.06
N ASN A 168 -5.49 0.27 -16.56
CA ASN A 168 -5.48 -0.40 -17.86
C ASN A 168 -6.32 -1.68 -17.88
N MET A 169 -6.37 -2.40 -16.74
CA MET A 169 -7.26 -3.56 -16.57
C MET A 169 -8.73 -3.13 -16.68
N ILE A 170 -9.10 -2.03 -16.01
CA ILE A 170 -10.46 -1.49 -16.01
C ILE A 170 -10.87 -1.12 -17.44
N LEU A 171 -10.04 -0.40 -18.18
CA LEU A 171 -10.31 -0.02 -19.57
C LEU A 171 -10.52 -1.26 -20.48
N ASP A 172 -9.81 -2.34 -20.24
CA ASP A 172 -9.94 -3.56 -21.02
C ASP A 172 -11.20 -4.36 -20.63
N LEU A 173 -11.62 -4.32 -19.36
CA LEU A 173 -12.90 -4.88 -18.95
C LEU A 173 -14.08 -4.12 -19.57
N GLU A 174 -14.06 -2.79 -19.53
CA GLU A 174 -15.08 -1.94 -20.15
C GLU A 174 -15.21 -2.19 -21.65
N ALA A 175 -14.08 -2.39 -22.32
CA ALA A 175 -14.03 -2.68 -23.75
C ALA A 175 -14.34 -4.15 -24.09
N GLY A 176 -14.60 -5.03 -23.10
CA GLY A 176 -14.89 -6.45 -23.30
C GLY A 176 -13.66 -7.25 -23.79
N ARG A 177 -12.44 -6.77 -23.60
CA ARG A 177 -11.21 -7.48 -23.95
C ARG A 177 -10.79 -8.49 -22.89
N VAL A 178 -11.25 -8.30 -21.65
CA VAL A 178 -11.18 -9.29 -20.57
C VAL A 178 -12.58 -9.51 -20.00
N ASP A 179 -12.82 -10.70 -19.44
CA ASP A 179 -14.14 -11.06 -18.88
C ASP A 179 -14.27 -10.68 -17.40
N LEU A 180 -13.17 -10.76 -16.66
CA LEU A 180 -13.09 -10.52 -15.24
C LEU A 180 -11.82 -9.74 -14.89
N LEU A 181 -11.89 -8.96 -13.80
CA LEU A 181 -10.70 -8.42 -13.11
C LEU A 181 -10.54 -9.08 -11.76
N PHE A 182 -9.29 -9.18 -11.27
CA PHE A 182 -9.00 -9.63 -9.92
C PHE A 182 -7.98 -8.71 -9.26
N ALA A 183 -8.42 -7.98 -8.22
CA ALA A 183 -7.59 -7.03 -7.48
C ALA A 183 -8.20 -6.71 -6.11
N GLY A 184 -7.59 -5.77 -5.38
CA GLY A 184 -8.09 -5.28 -4.10
C GLY A 184 -9.49 -4.66 -4.21
N PRO A 185 -10.46 -5.06 -3.38
CA PRO A 185 -11.86 -4.61 -3.50
C PRO A 185 -12.01 -3.11 -3.33
N ILE A 186 -11.29 -2.48 -2.41
CA ILE A 186 -11.33 -1.01 -2.20
C ILE A 186 -10.90 -0.27 -3.46
N LYS A 187 -9.82 -0.72 -4.13
CA LYS A 187 -9.33 -0.12 -5.38
C LYS A 187 -10.39 -0.23 -6.48
N LEU A 188 -10.94 -1.44 -6.68
CA LEU A 188 -11.94 -1.70 -7.72
C LEU A 188 -13.25 -0.95 -7.46
N ASP A 189 -13.67 -0.82 -6.20
CA ASP A 189 -14.86 -0.05 -5.86
C ASP A 189 -14.64 1.44 -6.08
N ASN A 190 -13.56 2.00 -5.49
CA ASN A 190 -13.28 3.44 -5.55
C ASN A 190 -13.05 3.95 -6.97
N ASP A 191 -12.33 3.20 -7.79
CA ASP A 191 -11.92 3.67 -9.11
C ASP A 191 -12.87 3.27 -10.23
N PHE A 192 -13.74 2.32 -9.99
CA PHE A 192 -14.60 1.77 -11.03
C PHE A 192 -16.05 1.59 -10.61
N LEU A 193 -16.37 0.68 -9.67
CA LEU A 193 -17.76 0.30 -9.41
C LEU A 193 -18.61 1.45 -8.84
N SER A 194 -18.02 2.34 -8.06
CA SER A 194 -18.69 3.54 -7.52
C SER A 194 -18.77 4.69 -8.51
N LYS A 195 -18.20 4.56 -9.73
CA LYS A 195 -18.22 5.59 -10.79
C LYS A 195 -19.30 5.31 -11.85
N PRO A 196 -19.65 6.30 -12.66
CA PRO A 196 -20.62 6.13 -13.75
C PRO A 196 -20.27 4.99 -14.70
N GLU A 197 -18.98 4.80 -14.99
CA GLU A 197 -18.42 3.78 -15.88
C GLU A 197 -18.66 2.36 -15.34
N GLY A 198 -18.67 2.20 -14.02
CA GLY A 198 -18.88 0.93 -13.31
C GLY A 198 -20.33 0.43 -13.28
N LYS A 199 -21.33 1.24 -13.72
CA LYS A 199 -22.75 0.87 -13.60
C LYS A 199 -23.16 -0.43 -14.30
N GLY A 200 -22.39 -0.87 -15.30
CA GLY A 200 -22.60 -2.12 -16.02
C GLY A 200 -21.91 -3.34 -15.37
N PHE A 201 -21.28 -3.16 -14.21
CA PHE A 201 -20.40 -4.14 -13.59
C PHE A 201 -20.74 -4.37 -12.12
N LYS A 202 -20.22 -5.45 -11.54
CA LYS A 202 -20.43 -5.84 -10.15
C LYS A 202 -19.25 -6.64 -9.62
N PHE A 203 -19.15 -6.74 -8.31
CA PHE A 203 -18.36 -7.81 -7.71
C PHE A 203 -18.96 -9.18 -8.05
N VAL A 204 -18.09 -10.13 -8.41
CA VAL A 204 -18.45 -11.52 -8.74
C VAL A 204 -17.87 -12.43 -7.66
N GLY A 205 -18.75 -13.05 -6.88
CA GLY A 205 -18.37 -13.86 -5.72
C GLY A 205 -17.98 -13.04 -4.48
N PRO A 206 -17.70 -13.73 -3.37
CA PRO A 206 -17.26 -13.14 -2.12
C PRO A 206 -15.83 -12.59 -2.19
N GLU A 207 -15.45 -11.90 -1.14
CA GLU A 207 -14.06 -11.46 -0.90
C GLU A 207 -13.19 -12.67 -0.52
N ILE A 208 -11.94 -12.66 -0.95
CA ILE A 208 -10.93 -13.67 -0.68
C ILE A 208 -9.83 -13.03 0.14
N ASP A 209 -9.59 -13.53 1.35
CA ASP A 209 -8.58 -13.05 2.30
C ASP A 209 -7.53 -14.10 2.65
N ASP A 210 -7.21 -14.99 1.69
CA ASP A 210 -6.26 -16.09 1.86
C ASP A 210 -4.88 -15.59 2.31
N VAL A 211 -4.59 -15.82 3.60
CA VAL A 211 -3.35 -15.36 4.26
C VAL A 211 -2.10 -15.97 3.61
N ALA A 212 -2.18 -17.16 3.02
CA ALA A 212 -1.04 -17.78 2.34
C ALA A 212 -0.59 -16.97 1.10
N TYR A 213 -1.52 -16.25 0.47
CA TYR A 213 -1.25 -15.40 -0.70
C TYR A 213 -1.16 -13.93 -0.36
N PHE A 214 -2.07 -13.41 0.45
CA PHE A 214 -2.20 -11.98 0.73
C PHE A 214 -1.55 -11.55 2.04
N GLY A 215 -1.06 -12.52 2.84
CA GLY A 215 -0.39 -12.29 4.11
C GLY A 215 -1.32 -11.75 5.20
N PRO A 216 -0.76 -11.36 6.35
CA PRO A 216 -1.54 -10.85 7.49
C PRO A 216 -2.06 -9.42 7.27
N GLY A 217 -1.70 -8.79 6.17
CA GLY A 217 -2.08 -7.42 5.84
C GLY A 217 -1.04 -6.68 5.00
N ILE A 218 -1.25 -5.37 4.88
CA ILE A 218 -0.38 -4.44 4.18
C ILE A 218 0.58 -3.78 5.18
N GLY A 219 1.87 -3.78 4.87
CA GLY A 219 2.91 -3.14 5.69
C GLY A 219 3.80 -2.20 4.89
N ILE A 220 4.59 -1.40 5.61
CA ILE A 220 5.63 -0.56 5.00
C ILE A 220 6.88 -1.42 4.83
N GLY A 221 7.36 -1.56 3.58
CA GLY A 221 8.54 -2.36 3.25
C GLY A 221 9.84 -1.58 3.46
N LEU A 222 10.89 -2.27 3.94
CA LEU A 222 12.25 -1.70 4.10
C LEU A 222 13.31 -2.80 3.94
N ARG A 223 14.57 -2.39 3.73
CA ARG A 223 15.67 -3.35 3.57
C ARG A 223 15.89 -4.19 4.83
N LYS A 224 16.38 -5.41 4.65
CA LYS A 224 16.75 -6.35 5.73
C LYS A 224 17.82 -5.78 6.68
N THR A 225 18.67 -4.90 6.19
CA THR A 225 19.78 -4.30 6.94
C THR A 225 19.35 -3.14 7.84
N ASP A 226 18.11 -2.69 7.75
CA ASP A 226 17.66 -1.44 8.37
C ASP A 226 16.91 -1.71 9.70
N ASP A 227 17.44 -2.62 10.55
CA ASP A 227 16.79 -3.06 11.79
C ASP A 227 16.41 -1.92 12.75
N LYS A 228 17.26 -0.88 12.85
CA LYS A 228 16.95 0.28 13.68
C LYS A 228 15.74 1.04 13.10
N LEU A 229 15.71 1.23 11.79
CA LEU A 229 14.62 1.90 11.10
C LEU A 229 13.30 1.12 11.27
N LEU A 230 13.35 -0.23 11.22
CA LEU A 230 12.18 -1.08 11.47
C LEU A 230 11.60 -0.87 12.87
N LYS A 231 12.45 -0.86 13.90
CA LYS A 231 12.01 -0.63 15.29
C LYS A 231 11.37 0.75 15.47
N ASP A 232 12.01 1.78 14.90
CA ASP A 232 11.50 3.16 14.98
C ASP A 232 10.16 3.29 14.21
N LEU A 233 10.03 2.62 13.07
CA LEU A 233 8.84 2.55 12.22
C LEU A 233 7.67 1.88 12.95
N ASP A 234 7.89 0.69 13.53
CA ASP A 234 6.88 -0.06 14.28
C ASP A 234 6.41 0.72 15.51
N LYS A 235 7.33 1.37 16.23
CA LYS A 235 7.00 2.26 17.33
C LYS A 235 6.09 3.40 16.87
N ALA A 236 6.43 4.10 15.79
CA ALA A 236 5.66 5.20 15.26
C ALA A 236 4.27 4.74 14.77
N LEU A 237 4.16 3.59 14.10
CA LEU A 237 2.87 3.00 13.71
C LEU A 237 1.99 2.70 14.93
N ASN A 238 2.56 2.09 15.96
CA ASN A 238 1.83 1.81 17.19
C ASN A 238 1.37 3.08 17.93
N GLU A 239 2.13 4.18 17.84
CA GLU A 239 1.75 5.48 18.38
C GLU A 239 0.57 6.06 17.60
N ILE A 240 0.60 6.10 16.25
CA ILE A 240 -0.52 6.63 15.46
C ILE A 240 -1.80 5.79 15.57
N PHE A 241 -1.70 4.49 15.89
CA PHE A 241 -2.88 3.65 16.19
C PHE A 241 -3.56 4.03 17.49
N LYS A 242 -2.80 4.53 18.47
CA LYS A 242 -3.27 4.83 19.85
C LYS A 242 -3.72 6.27 20.03
N ASP A 243 -3.08 7.23 19.35
CA ASP A 243 -3.30 8.68 19.58
C ASP A 243 -4.43 9.28 18.72
N GLY A 244 -5.11 8.48 17.90
CA GLY A 244 -6.20 8.91 17.02
C GLY A 244 -5.75 9.41 15.65
N THR A 245 -4.45 9.46 15.36
CA THR A 245 -3.92 9.89 14.07
C THR A 245 -4.36 8.95 12.95
N PHE A 246 -4.27 7.63 13.18
CA PHE A 246 -4.73 6.63 12.20
C PHE A 246 -6.22 6.79 11.89
N GLN A 247 -7.06 6.94 12.91
CA GLN A 247 -8.51 7.12 12.77
C GLN A 247 -8.83 8.39 11.96
N SER A 248 -8.11 9.48 12.23
CA SER A 248 -8.25 10.73 11.48
C SER A 248 -7.86 10.58 10.01
N ILE A 249 -6.79 9.84 9.70
CA ILE A 249 -6.39 9.52 8.32
C ILE A 249 -7.44 8.61 7.67
N ASN A 250 -7.83 7.53 8.33
CA ASN A 250 -8.84 6.59 7.83
C ASN A 250 -10.15 7.29 7.46
N ALA A 251 -10.63 8.20 8.31
CA ALA A 251 -11.88 8.93 8.11
C ALA A 251 -11.89 9.88 6.90
N LYS A 252 -10.72 10.25 6.34
CA LYS A 252 -10.64 11.02 5.10
C LYS A 252 -11.06 10.19 3.88
N TYR A 253 -10.93 8.87 3.96
CA TYR A 253 -11.12 7.97 2.82
C TYR A 253 -12.34 7.06 2.99
N TRP A 254 -12.64 6.60 4.22
CA TRP A 254 -13.71 5.62 4.48
C TRP A 254 -14.45 5.89 5.78
N THR A 255 -15.72 5.44 5.81
CA THR A 255 -16.56 5.47 7.03
C THR A 255 -16.37 4.23 7.90
N PHE A 256 -15.61 3.24 7.46
CA PHE A 256 -15.24 2.02 8.19
C PHE A 256 -13.73 1.98 8.44
N SER A 257 -13.31 1.18 9.41
CA SER A 257 -11.87 1.00 9.70
C SER A 257 -11.26 -0.05 8.78
N VAL A 258 -10.11 0.27 8.19
CA VAL A 258 -9.29 -0.68 7.42
C VAL A 258 -8.17 -1.32 8.26
N LEU A 259 -8.04 -0.94 9.54
CA LEU A 259 -7.04 -1.52 10.44
C LEU A 259 -7.38 -2.98 10.74
N PRO A 260 -6.43 -3.92 10.59
CA PRO A 260 -6.65 -5.30 10.96
C PRO A 260 -6.99 -5.44 12.46
N SER A 261 -7.95 -6.29 12.79
CA SER A 261 -8.40 -6.52 14.18
C SER A 261 -7.29 -7.02 15.12
N ASN A 262 -6.24 -7.61 14.58
CA ASN A 262 -5.06 -8.11 15.31
C ASN A 262 -3.93 -7.06 15.43
N ALA A 263 -3.97 -5.95 14.68
CA ALA A 263 -2.91 -4.93 14.70
C ALA A 263 -2.79 -4.26 16.09
N ILE A 264 -3.90 -4.07 16.80
CA ILE A 264 -3.91 -3.46 18.15
C ILE A 264 -3.42 -4.44 19.22
N LYS A 265 -3.57 -5.76 19.02
CA LYS A 265 -3.15 -6.78 20.02
C LYS A 265 -1.63 -6.97 20.08
N SER A 266 -0.91 -6.69 19.01
CA SER A 266 0.55 -6.76 18.97
C SER A 266 1.25 -5.53 19.58
N ALA A 267 0.48 -4.52 19.99
CA ALA A 267 0.98 -3.26 20.56
C ALA A 267 0.94 -3.21 22.09
N ASN A 268 0.50 -4.29 22.75
CA ASN A 268 0.55 -4.51 24.20
C ASN A 268 1.59 -5.58 24.51
#